data_c4337876e65c0ce992a0002a17b1e128
#
_entry.id   c4337876e65c0ce992a0002a17b1e128
#
_cell.length_a   1.000
_cell.length_b   1.000
_cell.length_c   1.000
_cell.angle_alpha   90.00
_cell.angle_beta   90.00
_cell.angle_gamma   90.00
#
_symmetry.space_group_name_H-M   'P 1'
#
loop_
_entity.id
_entity.type
_entity.pdbx_description
1 polymer ?
#
loop_
_entity_poly.entity_id
_entity_poly.type
_entity_poly.pdbx_seq_one_letter_code
_entity_poly.pdbx_strand_id
1 'polypeptide(L)'
;MSLSSISLIDPDPAKLSTDPTAKTISYFCKQRPVLINARTISELKIISAQNGSANVRVCLHERPDSDHHDMVILECSDRYYRPHRHTYKGDSFHVMEGKMGIFSFNEVGEVIDAVT
;
A
#
# COMPACT_ATOMS: atom_id res chain seq x y z
N MET A 1 9.50 -0.60 25.18
CA MET A 1 9.53 0.16 23.90
C MET A 1 8.10 0.37 23.42
N SER A 2 7.71 1.60 23.17
CA SER A 2 6.38 1.89 22.63
C SER A 2 6.40 1.87 21.11
N LEU A 3 5.32 1.35 20.51
CA LEU A 3 5.13 1.39 19.06
C LEU A 3 4.76 2.82 18.63
N SER A 4 5.21 3.22 17.46
CA SER A 4 4.85 4.50 16.87
C SER A 4 3.40 4.45 16.38
N SER A 5 2.55 5.30 16.95
CA SER A 5 1.16 5.47 16.50
C SER A 5 1.12 6.55 15.43
N ILE A 6 0.42 6.29 14.33
CA ILE A 6 0.31 7.21 13.20
C ILE A 6 -1.14 7.62 12.98
N SER A 7 -1.34 8.84 12.49
CA SER A 7 -2.63 9.32 12.00
C SER A 7 -2.48 9.74 10.54
N LEU A 8 -3.33 9.21 9.67
CA LEU A 8 -3.33 9.57 8.25
C LEU A 8 -4.19 10.82 7.98
N ILE A 9 -5.20 11.05 8.81
CA ILE A 9 -6.12 12.19 8.64
C ILE A 9 -5.48 13.48 9.16
N ASP A 10 -4.75 13.38 10.28
CA ASP A 10 -4.02 14.49 10.86
C ASP A 10 -2.55 14.08 11.05
N PRO A 11 -1.78 14.01 9.95
CA PRO A 11 -0.44 13.45 10.00
C PRO A 11 0.55 14.39 10.69
N ASP A 12 1.37 13.79 11.56
CA ASP A 12 2.52 14.47 12.15
C ASP A 12 3.69 14.43 11.16
N PRO A 13 4.21 15.57 10.68
CA PRO A 13 5.32 15.59 9.73
C PRO A 13 6.60 14.93 10.23
N ALA A 14 6.75 14.78 11.54
CA ALA A 14 7.87 14.04 12.13
C ALA A 14 7.74 12.53 11.97
N LYS A 15 6.52 12.03 11.74
CA LYS A 15 6.22 10.58 11.66
C LYS A 15 5.91 10.11 10.25
N LEU A 16 5.28 10.97 9.44
CA LEU A 16 4.84 10.63 8.09
C LEU A 16 5.29 11.68 7.08
N SER A 17 5.62 11.22 5.89
CA SER A 17 5.77 12.07 4.72
C SER A 17 4.85 11.58 3.61
N THR A 18 4.58 12.46 2.63
CA THR A 18 3.76 12.15 1.46
C THR A 18 4.59 12.37 0.20
N ASP A 19 4.20 11.69 -0.88
CA ASP A 19 4.81 11.89 -2.20
C ASP A 19 3.74 12.48 -3.13
N PRO A 20 3.75 13.80 -3.37
CA PRO A 20 2.75 14.43 -4.23
C PRO A 20 2.89 14.03 -5.70
N THR A 21 4.01 13.42 -6.10
CA THR A 21 4.24 12.97 -7.48
C THR A 21 3.77 11.53 -7.72
N ALA A 22 3.44 10.78 -6.67
CA ALA A 22 2.99 9.40 -6.80
C ALA A 22 1.58 9.34 -7.39
N LYS A 23 1.35 8.36 -8.25
CA LYS A 23 0.03 8.12 -8.85
C LYS A 23 -0.99 7.63 -7.84
N THR A 24 -0.54 6.89 -6.84
CA THR A 24 -1.35 6.42 -5.72
C THR A 24 -1.10 7.34 -4.53
N ILE A 25 -2.15 7.68 -3.77
CA ILE A 25 -2.00 8.45 -2.54
C ILE A 25 -1.12 7.64 -1.59
N SER A 26 0.04 8.16 -1.24
CA SER A 26 1.08 7.42 -0.55
C SER A 26 1.58 8.16 0.68
N TYR A 27 1.65 7.42 1.80
CA TYR A 27 2.26 7.89 3.04
C TYR A 27 3.49 7.03 3.33
N PHE A 28 4.57 7.66 3.77
CA PHE A 28 5.81 6.97 4.13
C PHE A 28 6.10 7.17 5.61
N CYS A 29 6.36 6.09 6.33
CA CYS A 29 6.64 6.12 7.76
C CYS A 29 8.10 6.49 8.01
N LYS A 30 8.31 7.56 8.77
CA LYS A 30 9.65 8.08 9.10
C LYS A 30 10.23 7.46 10.36
N GLN A 31 9.39 6.87 11.19
CA GLN A 31 9.78 6.27 12.47
C GLN A 31 9.33 4.82 12.54
N ARG A 32 10.11 3.99 13.19
CA ARG A 32 9.83 2.56 13.36
C ARG A 32 10.13 2.14 14.80
N PRO A 33 9.46 1.09 15.29
CA PRO A 33 8.41 0.32 14.66
C PRO A 33 7.09 1.08 14.52
N VAL A 34 6.26 0.69 13.56
CA VAL A 34 4.96 1.31 13.26
C VAL A 34 3.84 0.36 13.67
N LEU A 35 2.82 0.90 14.32
CA LEU A 35 1.61 0.16 14.66
C LEU A 35 0.54 0.41 13.59
N ILE A 36 0.08 -0.66 12.94
CA ILE A 36 -1.08 -0.64 12.07
C ILE A 36 -2.22 -1.32 12.84
N ASN A 37 -3.30 -0.60 13.03
CA ASN A 37 -4.46 -1.09 13.78
C ASN A 37 -5.77 -0.76 13.06
N ALA A 38 -6.90 -1.06 13.69
CA ALA A 38 -8.22 -0.81 13.12
C ALA A 38 -8.44 0.66 12.77
N ARG A 39 -7.86 1.58 13.53
CA ARG A 39 -7.94 3.02 13.25
C ARG A 39 -7.22 3.36 11.94
N THR A 40 -6.05 2.78 11.70
CA THR A 40 -5.31 2.96 10.45
C THR A 40 -6.15 2.52 9.25
N ILE A 41 -6.77 1.36 9.34
CA ILE A 41 -7.63 0.83 8.28
C ILE A 41 -8.84 1.74 8.05
N SER A 42 -9.47 2.24 9.12
CA SER A 42 -10.60 3.17 9.00
C SER A 42 -10.17 4.48 8.33
N GLU A 43 -9.01 5.00 8.66
CA GLU A 43 -8.48 6.23 8.05
C GLU A 43 -8.15 6.05 6.56
N LEU A 44 -7.61 4.91 6.17
CA LEU A 44 -7.42 4.58 4.75
C LEU A 44 -8.74 4.65 3.99
N LYS A 45 -9.81 4.10 4.55
CA LYS A 45 -11.14 4.12 3.93
C LYS A 45 -11.70 5.53 3.80
N ILE A 46 -11.53 6.35 4.83
CA ILE A 46 -11.98 7.75 4.83
C ILE A 46 -11.26 8.55 3.76
N ILE A 47 -9.94 8.43 3.67
CA ILE A 47 -9.14 9.14 2.68
C ILE A 47 -9.50 8.71 1.27
N SER A 48 -9.68 7.42 1.04
CA SER A 48 -10.14 6.89 -0.25
C SER A 48 -11.48 7.50 -0.65
N ALA A 49 -12.45 7.50 0.25
CA ALA A 49 -13.78 8.07 0.00
C ALA A 49 -13.72 9.57 -0.30
N GLN A 50 -12.89 10.31 0.40
CA GLN A 50 -12.70 11.76 0.20
C GLN A 50 -12.02 12.09 -1.14
N ASN A 51 -11.40 11.11 -1.79
CA ASN A 51 -10.65 11.28 -3.02
C ASN A 51 -11.22 10.44 -4.17
N GLY A 52 -12.52 10.32 -4.23
CA GLY A 52 -13.22 9.66 -5.34
C GLY A 52 -12.97 8.17 -5.44
N SER A 53 -12.90 7.48 -4.31
CA SER A 53 -12.56 6.05 -4.24
C SER A 53 -11.17 5.77 -4.82
N ALA A 54 -10.20 6.61 -4.48
CA ALA A 54 -8.82 6.42 -4.88
C ALA A 54 -8.15 5.31 -4.07
N ASN A 55 -7.17 4.64 -4.67
CA ASN A 55 -6.29 3.73 -3.94
C ASN A 55 -5.39 4.55 -3.01
N VAL A 56 -5.16 4.02 -1.80
CA VAL A 56 -4.34 4.67 -0.77
C VAL A 56 -3.40 3.64 -0.18
N ARG A 57 -2.16 4.03 0.06
CA ARG A 57 -1.19 3.15 0.69
C ARG A 57 -0.41 3.83 1.80
N VAL A 58 -0.08 3.05 2.83
CA VAL A 58 0.87 3.43 3.86
C VAL A 58 2.11 2.57 3.68
N CYS A 59 3.21 3.21 3.33
CA CYS A 59 4.49 2.53 3.17
C CYS A 59 5.19 2.50 4.53
N LEU A 60 5.56 1.31 4.98
CA LEU A 60 6.26 1.12 6.24
C LEU A 60 7.76 1.40 6.09
N HIS A 61 8.23 1.57 4.87
CA HIS A 61 9.56 2.05 4.55
C HIS A 61 9.57 3.57 4.39
N GLU A 62 10.74 4.18 4.53
CA GLU A 62 10.84 5.64 4.64
C GLU A 62 10.78 6.37 3.29
N ARG A 63 11.30 5.75 2.23
CA ARG A 63 11.45 6.41 0.93
C ARG A 63 11.09 5.45 -0.21
N PRO A 64 10.69 6.00 -1.38
CA PRO A 64 10.41 5.15 -2.56
C PRO A 64 11.60 4.30 -3.01
N ASP A 65 12.82 4.73 -2.76
CA ASP A 65 14.04 4.02 -3.13
C ASP A 65 14.64 3.16 -2.01
N SER A 66 13.91 2.92 -0.93
CA SER A 66 14.36 2.04 0.15
C SER A 66 14.59 0.62 -0.37
N ASP A 67 15.58 -0.08 0.19
CA ASP A 67 15.92 -1.45 -0.23
C ASP A 67 14.82 -2.45 0.07
N HIS A 68 14.13 -2.30 1.19
CA HIS A 68 13.01 -3.12 1.58
C HIS A 68 11.72 -2.32 1.49
N HIS A 69 10.73 -2.86 0.80
CA HIS A 69 9.40 -2.26 0.69
C HIS A 69 8.37 -3.12 1.39
N ASP A 70 7.60 -2.50 2.27
CA ASP A 70 6.47 -3.13 2.93
C ASP A 70 5.37 -2.10 3.05
N MET A 71 4.13 -2.47 2.73
CA MET A 71 3.07 -1.49 2.70
C MET A 71 1.70 -2.10 2.97
N VAL A 72 0.83 -1.29 3.55
CA VAL A 72 -0.59 -1.58 3.68
C VAL A 72 -1.32 -0.77 2.62
N ILE A 73 -2.08 -1.45 1.75
CA ILE A 73 -2.72 -0.82 0.60
C ILE A 73 -4.23 -1.04 0.69
N LEU A 74 -5.00 0.05 0.54
CA LEU A 74 -6.41 -0.04 0.24
C LEU A 74 -6.59 0.06 -1.27
N GLU A 75 -7.11 -1.00 -1.88
CA GLU A 75 -7.39 -1.04 -3.30
C GLU A 75 -8.89 -1.07 -3.55
N CYS A 76 -9.35 -0.27 -4.50
CA CYS A 76 -10.75 -0.18 -4.86
C CYS A 76 -11.09 -1.17 -5.97
N SER A 77 -12.32 -1.71 -5.93
CA SER A 77 -12.74 -2.81 -6.79
C SER A 77 -12.79 -2.46 -8.27
N ASP A 78 -12.85 -1.19 -8.62
CA ASP A 78 -12.91 -0.72 -10.02
C ASP A 78 -11.53 -0.37 -10.59
N ARG A 79 -10.46 -0.69 -9.89
CA ARG A 79 -9.09 -0.38 -10.30
C ARG A 79 -8.44 -1.60 -10.96
N TYR A 80 -7.67 -1.32 -11.99
CA TYR A 80 -6.98 -2.33 -12.79
C TYR A 80 -5.48 -2.01 -12.83
N TYR A 81 -4.67 -3.04 -12.64
CA TYR A 81 -3.22 -2.95 -12.78
C TYR A 81 -2.78 -3.74 -14.00
N ARG A 82 -1.93 -3.13 -14.82
CA ARG A 82 -1.28 -3.84 -15.92
C ARG A 82 -0.35 -4.91 -15.38
N PRO A 83 -0.22 -6.05 -16.08
CA PRO A 83 0.83 -7.00 -15.76
C PRO A 83 2.20 -6.30 -15.72
N HIS A 84 2.97 -6.56 -14.68
CA HIS A 84 4.31 -6.03 -14.53
C HIS A 84 5.16 -7.02 -13.76
N ARG A 85 6.48 -6.84 -13.79
CA ARG A 85 7.38 -7.67 -12.99
C ARG A 85 8.40 -6.80 -12.29
N HIS A 86 8.86 -7.30 -11.15
CA HIS A 86 9.97 -6.71 -10.42
C HIS A 86 11.24 -7.51 -10.70
N THR A 87 12.29 -6.86 -11.18
CA THR A 87 13.51 -7.53 -11.62
C THR A 87 14.31 -8.08 -10.43
N TYR A 88 14.32 -7.38 -9.31
CA TYR A 88 15.17 -7.67 -8.17
C TYR A 88 14.43 -7.94 -6.87
N LYS A 89 13.12 -7.89 -6.86
CA LYS A 89 12.30 -8.04 -5.66
C LYS A 89 11.18 -9.04 -5.87
N GLY A 90 10.94 -9.87 -4.88
CA GLY A 90 9.74 -10.69 -4.81
C GLY A 90 8.61 -9.94 -4.15
N ASP A 91 7.39 -10.39 -4.38
CA ASP A 91 6.19 -9.85 -3.75
C ASP A 91 5.52 -10.91 -2.88
N SER A 92 5.02 -10.47 -1.73
CA SER A 92 4.16 -11.25 -0.85
C SER A 92 2.89 -10.47 -0.57
N PHE A 93 1.75 -11.17 -0.51
CA PHE A 93 0.46 -10.53 -0.27
C PHE A 93 -0.26 -11.18 0.89
N HIS A 94 -0.85 -10.34 1.73
CA HIS A 94 -1.75 -10.77 2.80
C HIS A 94 -3.03 -9.95 2.67
N VAL A 95 -4.14 -10.61 2.35
CA VAL A 95 -5.44 -9.93 2.24
C VAL A 95 -6.03 -9.84 3.64
N MET A 96 -6.16 -8.63 4.15
CA MET A 96 -6.70 -8.35 5.48
C MET A 96 -8.22 -8.24 5.47
N GLU A 97 -8.77 -7.64 4.42
CA GLU A 97 -10.22 -7.49 4.22
C GLU A 97 -10.56 -7.63 2.75
N GLY A 98 -11.72 -8.19 2.44
CA GLY A 98 -12.23 -8.31 1.08
C GLY A 98 -11.62 -9.48 0.30
N LYS A 99 -11.62 -9.34 -1.02
CA LYS A 99 -11.11 -10.37 -1.94
C LYS A 99 -10.26 -9.72 -3.01
N MET A 100 -9.21 -10.42 -3.42
CA MET A 100 -8.31 -9.96 -4.47
C MET A 100 -7.93 -11.13 -5.36
N GLY A 101 -7.97 -10.91 -6.67
CA GLY A 101 -7.45 -11.87 -7.64
C GLY A 101 -6.00 -11.54 -7.98
N ILE A 102 -5.14 -12.55 -7.94
CA ILE A 102 -3.73 -12.41 -8.30
C ILE A 102 -3.45 -13.37 -9.45
N PHE A 103 -2.91 -12.82 -10.53
CA PHE A 103 -2.65 -13.56 -11.76
C PHE A 103 -1.17 -13.48 -12.10
N SER A 104 -0.56 -14.62 -12.40
CA SER A 104 0.81 -14.68 -12.90
C SER A 104 0.81 -14.95 -14.39
N PHE A 105 1.77 -14.34 -15.10
CA PHE A 105 1.87 -14.41 -16.55
C PHE A 105 3.24 -14.93 -16.97
N ASN A 106 3.29 -15.64 -18.11
CA ASN A 106 4.56 -16.00 -18.75
C ASN A 106 5.09 -14.85 -19.61
N GLU A 107 6.24 -15.07 -20.26
CA GLU A 107 6.90 -14.05 -21.07
C GLU A 107 6.07 -13.60 -22.29
N VAL A 108 5.14 -14.41 -22.74
CA VAL A 108 4.26 -14.06 -23.89
C VAL A 108 2.89 -13.53 -23.47
N GLY A 109 2.69 -13.30 -22.16
CA GLY A 109 1.47 -12.70 -21.65
C GLY A 109 0.32 -13.65 -21.36
N GLU A 110 0.57 -14.96 -21.37
CA GLU A 110 -0.44 -15.95 -21.00
C GLU A 110 -0.51 -16.14 -19.49
N VAL A 111 -1.72 -16.29 -18.96
CA VAL A 111 -1.92 -16.59 -17.54
C VAL A 111 -1.42 -18.01 -17.23
N ILE A 112 -0.46 -18.11 -16.31
CA ILE A 112 0.08 -19.41 -15.87
C ILE A 112 -0.41 -19.83 -14.50
N ASP A 113 -0.90 -18.87 -13.70
CA ASP A 113 -1.46 -19.16 -12.38
C ASP A 113 -2.43 -18.06 -11.99
N ALA A 114 -3.46 -18.42 -11.22
CA ALA A 114 -4.46 -17.48 -10.72
C ALA A 114 -4.91 -17.92 -9.32
N VAL A 115 -4.92 -16.96 -8.40
CA VAL A 115 -5.34 -17.16 -7.01
C VAL A 115 -6.33 -16.06 -6.64
N THR A 116 -7.36 -16.46 -5.89
CA THR A 116 -8.37 -15.52 -5.39
C THR A 116 -8.43 -15.59 -3.88
#